data_499086aa44dd3e4763243f3731e4097d
#
_entry.id   499086aa44dd3e4763243f3731e4097d
#
_cell.length_a   1.000
_cell.length_b   1.000
_cell.length_c   1.000
_cell.angle_alpha   90.00
_cell.angle_beta   90.00
_cell.angle_gamma   90.00
#
_symmetry.space_group_name_H-M   'P 1'
#
loop_
_entity.id
_entity.type
_entity.pdbx_description
1 polymer ?
#
loop_
_entity_poly.entity_id
_entity_poly.type
_entity_poly.pdbx_seq_one_letter_code
_entity_poly.pdbx_strand_id
1 'polypeptide(L)'
;KANVKTTTEQTDNEVPTCVIKGTDPNADEMIFVAHLFEGYVKLGANDNISGGAVLIEVARTLQSLIDRGEIARPKRNIRFIWVNEFSGTTPWVQKHKDIMDKTICGVNLDMVGLWLSKDGSMYCGHRTLFGNPHFVNDVQESFFHYMGATNKGFVGTGVGRPDALKPVYSATGSRDPFYYSISHHYGSSDHEVFNDWGVQVPCTIQNTWPDSYYHTSMDRPEVCDPTQLHRSAVICAAMAYTIANADEKGAISIASEVASNASKRMSVRLADDLSNLNKATAETFAAQYKRAHFDQDAVLSNEKATLNSVLRLMPNSANLQNYVAALTASLQEKSAAFNKEIDAAAKAIAPALGTVAPKGVVLTDAEKKAAKIYPRTTAKVKEAGYGVMRTISR
;
A
#
# COMPACT_ATOMS: atom_id res chain seq x y z
N LYS A 1 35.87 5.63 -29.35
CA LYS A 1 35.60 4.20 -29.66
C LYS A 1 35.79 3.42 -28.39
N ALA A 2 34.77 2.71 -27.95
CA ALA A 2 34.86 1.76 -26.85
C ALA A 2 34.98 0.34 -27.42
N ASN A 3 35.82 -0.49 -26.82
CA ASN A 3 35.89 -1.92 -27.09
C ASN A 3 35.49 -2.66 -25.82
N VAL A 4 34.29 -3.27 -25.85
CA VAL A 4 33.73 -3.99 -24.71
C VAL A 4 33.83 -5.49 -25.00
N LYS A 5 34.51 -6.22 -24.10
CA LYS A 5 34.52 -7.69 -24.10
C LYS A 5 33.67 -8.15 -22.94
N THR A 6 32.71 -9.01 -23.22
CA THR A 6 31.82 -9.60 -22.21
C THR A 6 31.95 -11.13 -22.23
N THR A 7 31.86 -11.73 -21.06
CA THR A 7 31.65 -13.18 -20.90
C THR A 7 30.29 -13.37 -20.24
N THR A 8 29.57 -14.42 -20.66
CA THR A 8 28.30 -14.83 -20.05
C THR A 8 28.50 -16.16 -19.40
N GLU A 9 28.23 -16.23 -18.10
CA GLU A 9 28.31 -17.47 -17.33
C GLU A 9 26.94 -17.75 -16.69
N GLN A 10 26.60 -19.02 -16.56
CA GLN A 10 25.41 -19.42 -15.83
C GLN A 10 25.74 -19.45 -14.35
N THR A 11 24.96 -18.72 -13.54
CA THR A 11 25.13 -18.68 -12.09
C THR A 11 23.77 -18.78 -11.40
N ASP A 12 23.77 -19.15 -10.13
CA ASP A 12 22.56 -19.17 -9.31
C ASP A 12 22.20 -17.74 -8.87
N ASN A 13 20.91 -17.49 -8.82
CA ASN A 13 20.38 -16.23 -8.26
C ASN A 13 20.02 -16.47 -6.80
N GLU A 14 20.83 -15.95 -5.89
CA GLU A 14 20.63 -16.10 -4.46
C GLU A 14 19.63 -15.08 -3.92
N VAL A 15 18.71 -15.53 -3.08
CA VAL A 15 17.74 -14.69 -2.38
C VAL A 15 17.91 -14.87 -0.86
N PRO A 16 18.73 -14.03 -0.22
CA PRO A 16 18.87 -14.06 1.23
C PRO A 16 17.50 -13.89 1.90
N THR A 17 17.25 -14.67 2.94
CA THR A 17 15.98 -14.68 3.66
C THR A 17 16.22 -14.80 5.15
N CYS A 18 15.51 -13.99 5.94
CA CYS A 18 15.48 -14.13 7.39
C CYS A 18 14.01 -14.14 7.88
N VAL A 19 13.77 -14.83 9.00
CA VAL A 19 12.42 -14.97 9.55
C VAL A 19 12.46 -14.81 11.06
N ILE A 20 11.73 -13.82 11.57
CA ILE A 20 11.36 -13.76 12.99
C ILE A 20 10.20 -14.75 13.17
N LYS A 21 10.48 -15.85 13.84
CA LYS A 21 9.47 -16.90 14.09
C LYS A 21 8.38 -16.41 15.03
N GLY A 22 7.14 -16.60 14.61
CA GLY A 22 5.96 -16.39 15.44
C GLY A 22 5.70 -17.53 16.42
N THR A 23 4.74 -17.31 17.31
CA THR A 23 4.32 -18.32 18.33
C THR A 23 3.26 -19.28 17.79
N ASP A 24 2.54 -18.92 16.72
CA ASP A 24 1.49 -19.74 16.12
C ASP A 24 1.96 -20.26 14.74
N PRO A 25 2.29 -21.56 14.63
CA PRO A 25 2.77 -22.15 13.38
C PRO A 25 1.68 -22.25 12.29
N ASN A 26 0.40 -22.07 12.66
CA ASN A 26 -0.73 -22.14 11.74
C ASN A 26 -1.17 -20.75 11.24
N ALA A 27 -0.68 -19.68 11.86
CA ALA A 27 -1.01 -18.32 11.42
C ALA A 27 -0.30 -17.97 10.11
N ASP A 28 -0.99 -17.20 9.27
CA ASP A 28 -0.40 -16.62 8.07
C ASP A 28 0.78 -15.71 8.43
N GLU A 29 1.79 -15.65 7.56
CA GLU A 29 2.97 -14.78 7.77
C GLU A 29 2.84 -13.43 7.04
N MET A 30 3.65 -12.47 7.43
CA MET A 30 3.85 -11.20 6.73
C MET A 30 5.23 -11.18 6.08
N ILE A 31 5.33 -10.61 4.86
CA ILE A 31 6.60 -10.54 4.12
C ILE A 31 7.03 -9.09 3.88
N PHE A 32 8.33 -8.84 4.03
CA PHE A 32 9.00 -7.62 3.62
C PHE A 32 10.00 -7.93 2.53
N VAL A 33 10.05 -7.12 1.51
CA VAL A 33 10.94 -7.29 0.36
C VAL A 33 11.67 -5.99 0.05
N ALA A 34 12.94 -6.10 -0.34
CA ALA A 34 13.73 -5.05 -0.93
C ALA A 34 14.72 -5.67 -1.91
N HIS A 35 15.01 -5.00 -3.02
CA HIS A 35 16.06 -5.50 -3.90
C HIS A 35 17.44 -4.99 -3.49
N LEU A 36 18.47 -5.80 -3.74
CA LEU A 36 19.86 -5.51 -3.37
C LEU A 36 20.70 -4.94 -4.51
N PHE A 37 20.22 -5.12 -5.73
CA PHE A 37 21.01 -4.88 -6.91
C PHE A 37 20.27 -4.02 -7.91
N GLU A 38 20.94 -2.96 -8.37
CA GLU A 38 20.41 -2.04 -9.34
C GLU A 38 21.48 -1.63 -10.37
N GLY A 39 21.55 -2.39 -11.47
CA GLY A 39 22.46 -2.14 -12.59
C GLY A 39 23.95 -2.30 -12.29
N TYR A 40 24.78 -2.32 -13.34
CA TYR A 40 26.19 -2.69 -13.23
C TYR A 40 27.13 -1.53 -12.90
N VAL A 41 26.68 -0.28 -13.01
CA VAL A 41 27.54 0.91 -12.94
C VAL A 41 27.09 1.93 -11.89
N LYS A 42 26.07 1.60 -11.11
CA LYS A 42 25.53 2.44 -10.06
C LYS A 42 25.99 1.98 -8.69
N LEU A 43 26.13 2.92 -7.75
CA LEU A 43 26.31 2.57 -6.34
C LEU A 43 25.00 2.18 -5.68
N GLY A 44 23.88 2.75 -6.15
CA GLY A 44 22.54 2.36 -5.75
C GLY A 44 22.25 2.62 -4.28
N ALA A 45 22.70 3.74 -3.72
CA ALA A 45 22.60 3.99 -2.28
C ALA A 45 21.14 4.19 -1.84
N ASN A 46 20.38 5.02 -2.55
CA ASN A 46 18.94 5.14 -2.35
C ASN A 46 18.21 4.01 -3.07
N ASP A 47 18.58 3.70 -4.29
CA ASP A 47 17.98 2.69 -5.16
C ASP A 47 18.90 1.47 -5.35
N ASN A 48 18.84 0.37 -4.51
CA ASN A 48 17.93 0.25 -3.37
C ASN A 48 18.67 -0.32 -2.14
N ILE A 49 19.93 0.06 -1.93
CA ILE A 49 20.64 -0.31 -0.69
C ILE A 49 19.90 0.24 0.53
N SER A 50 19.22 1.40 0.38
CA SER A 50 18.42 2.01 1.45
C SER A 50 17.33 1.08 1.97
N GLY A 51 16.53 0.48 1.08
CA GLY A 51 15.49 -0.50 1.44
C GLY A 51 16.08 -1.74 2.08
N GLY A 52 17.14 -2.30 1.48
CA GLY A 52 17.84 -3.46 2.03
C GLY A 52 18.37 -3.23 3.45
N ALA A 53 19.01 -2.07 3.69
CA ALA A 53 19.56 -1.69 5.00
C ALA A 53 18.45 -1.48 6.05
N VAL A 54 17.34 -0.82 5.66
CA VAL A 54 16.20 -0.64 6.56
C VAL A 54 15.61 -2.00 6.97
N LEU A 55 15.47 -2.96 6.07
CA LEU A 55 14.97 -4.29 6.41
C LEU A 55 15.90 -5.04 7.39
N ILE A 56 17.22 -4.93 7.22
CA ILE A 56 18.18 -5.52 8.17
C ILE A 56 18.00 -4.90 9.56
N GLU A 57 17.90 -3.57 9.63
CA GLU A 57 17.75 -2.86 10.91
C GLU A 57 16.40 -3.18 11.57
N VAL A 58 15.32 -3.28 10.83
CA VAL A 58 13.99 -3.69 11.34
C VAL A 58 14.06 -5.11 11.92
N ALA A 59 14.62 -6.06 11.16
CA ALA A 59 14.76 -7.45 11.61
C ALA A 59 15.61 -7.54 12.89
N ARG A 60 16.77 -6.88 12.90
CA ARG A 60 17.68 -6.83 14.04
C ARG A 60 17.02 -6.22 15.28
N THR A 61 16.33 -5.09 15.10
CA THR A 61 15.70 -4.35 16.20
C THR A 61 14.54 -5.13 16.79
N LEU A 62 13.62 -5.65 15.98
CA LEU A 62 12.49 -6.44 16.46
C LEU A 62 12.98 -7.70 17.20
N GLN A 63 13.93 -8.44 16.63
CA GLN A 63 14.48 -9.62 17.30
C GLN A 63 15.15 -9.27 18.64
N SER A 64 15.92 -8.18 18.67
CA SER A 64 16.59 -7.72 19.90
C SER A 64 15.59 -7.31 20.99
N LEU A 65 14.50 -6.61 20.64
CA LEU A 65 13.45 -6.23 21.59
C LEU A 65 12.72 -7.47 22.14
N ILE A 66 12.48 -8.47 21.30
CA ILE A 66 11.90 -9.75 21.71
C ILE A 66 12.83 -10.50 22.67
N ASP A 67 14.11 -10.59 22.34
CA ASP A 67 15.10 -11.33 23.14
C ASP A 67 15.33 -10.70 24.51
N ARG A 68 15.19 -9.37 24.62
CA ARG A 68 15.24 -8.64 25.90
C ARG A 68 13.92 -8.65 26.67
N GLY A 69 12.85 -9.22 26.09
CA GLY A 69 11.52 -9.22 26.71
C GLY A 69 10.82 -7.86 26.75
N GLU A 70 11.30 -6.88 25.98
CA GLU A 70 10.69 -5.54 25.90
C GLU A 70 9.39 -5.53 25.10
N ILE A 71 9.29 -6.44 24.11
CA ILE A 71 8.06 -6.73 23.40
C ILE A 71 7.80 -8.24 23.35
N ALA A 72 6.54 -8.64 23.31
CA ALA A 72 6.19 -10.05 23.19
C ALA A 72 6.59 -10.59 21.80
N ARG A 73 6.90 -11.89 21.73
CA ARG A 73 7.09 -12.56 20.44
C ARG A 73 5.74 -12.53 19.68
N PRO A 74 5.74 -12.07 18.42
CA PRO A 74 4.49 -11.97 17.65
C PRO A 74 3.85 -13.34 17.41
N LYS A 75 2.57 -13.37 17.07
CA LYS A 75 1.86 -14.60 16.72
C LYS A 75 2.30 -15.15 15.38
N ARG A 76 2.46 -14.27 14.38
CA ARG A 76 2.78 -14.61 12.99
C ARG A 76 4.28 -14.50 12.74
N ASN A 77 4.77 -15.29 11.79
CA ASN A 77 6.10 -15.07 11.27
C ASN A 77 6.18 -13.70 10.57
N ILE A 78 7.35 -13.07 10.71
CA ILE A 78 7.72 -11.90 9.90
C ILE A 78 8.92 -12.34 9.05
N ARG A 79 8.72 -12.40 7.75
CA ARG A 79 9.74 -12.79 6.77
C ARG A 79 10.32 -11.56 6.10
N PHE A 80 11.63 -11.55 5.93
CA PHE A 80 12.37 -10.55 5.17
C PHE A 80 13.10 -11.26 4.04
N ILE A 81 13.01 -10.72 2.83
CA ILE A 81 13.73 -11.24 1.66
C ILE A 81 14.46 -10.10 0.95
N TRP A 82 15.65 -10.41 0.48
CA TRP A 82 16.46 -9.51 -0.34
C TRP A 82 16.63 -10.17 -1.71
N VAL A 83 16.18 -9.48 -2.74
CA VAL A 83 16.02 -10.06 -4.08
C VAL A 83 16.87 -9.34 -5.11
N ASN A 84 17.07 -9.94 -6.25
CA ASN A 84 17.37 -9.22 -7.47
C ASN A 84 16.04 -8.79 -8.08
N GLU A 85 15.85 -7.50 -8.32
CA GLU A 85 14.56 -6.92 -8.72
C GLU A 85 13.93 -7.67 -9.88
N PHE A 86 12.66 -8.01 -9.74
CA PHE A 86 11.88 -8.84 -10.66
C PHE A 86 12.51 -10.18 -11.03
N SER A 87 13.79 -10.19 -11.42
CA SER A 87 14.48 -11.39 -11.91
C SER A 87 14.77 -12.41 -10.80
N GLY A 88 14.84 -11.97 -9.56
CA GLY A 88 14.93 -12.82 -8.37
C GLY A 88 13.57 -13.07 -7.74
N THR A 89 12.75 -12.05 -7.66
CA THR A 89 11.44 -12.10 -6.99
C THR A 89 10.47 -13.03 -7.69
N THR A 90 10.38 -12.94 -9.02
CA THR A 90 9.46 -13.77 -9.80
C THR A 90 9.74 -15.28 -9.63
N PRO A 91 10.96 -15.80 -9.85
CA PRO A 91 11.23 -17.20 -9.63
C PRO A 91 11.15 -17.61 -8.16
N TRP A 92 11.48 -16.71 -7.22
CA TRP A 92 11.34 -16.99 -5.80
C TRP A 92 9.87 -17.22 -5.42
N VAL A 93 8.97 -16.35 -5.83
CA VAL A 93 7.52 -16.46 -5.62
C VAL A 93 6.96 -17.72 -6.26
N GLN A 94 7.39 -18.06 -7.49
CA GLN A 94 6.99 -19.28 -8.19
C GLN A 94 7.41 -20.54 -7.44
N LYS A 95 8.63 -20.54 -6.90
CA LYS A 95 9.20 -21.69 -6.19
C LYS A 95 8.59 -21.87 -4.79
N HIS A 96 8.09 -20.80 -4.18
CA HIS A 96 7.59 -20.79 -2.80
C HIS A 96 6.08 -20.53 -2.74
N LYS A 97 5.32 -21.21 -3.58
CA LYS A 97 3.86 -21.09 -3.60
C LYS A 97 3.24 -21.41 -2.23
N ASP A 98 3.78 -22.39 -1.53
CA ASP A 98 3.37 -22.77 -0.18
C ASP A 98 3.51 -21.62 0.84
N ILE A 99 4.52 -20.77 0.68
CA ILE A 99 4.71 -19.56 1.47
C ILE A 99 3.68 -18.50 1.02
N MET A 100 3.51 -18.30 -0.29
CA MET A 100 2.57 -17.30 -0.81
C MET A 100 1.13 -17.56 -0.37
N ASP A 101 0.70 -18.82 -0.40
CA ASP A 101 -0.63 -19.25 0.05
C ASP A 101 -0.90 -18.92 1.54
N LYS A 102 0.17 -18.81 2.34
CA LYS A 102 0.13 -18.43 3.77
C LYS A 102 0.59 -17.01 4.05
N THR A 103 0.86 -16.21 3.04
CA THR A 103 1.25 -14.81 3.22
C THR A 103 0.01 -13.92 3.26
N ILE A 104 -0.20 -13.24 4.40
CA ILE A 104 -1.37 -12.37 4.59
C ILE A 104 -1.21 -11.06 3.80
N CYS A 105 -0.02 -10.48 3.82
CA CYS A 105 0.33 -9.28 3.07
C CYS A 105 1.85 -9.10 2.98
N GLY A 106 2.25 -8.20 2.07
CA GLY A 106 3.63 -7.78 1.90
C GLY A 106 3.82 -6.26 1.98
N VAL A 107 5.06 -5.86 2.19
CA VAL A 107 5.53 -4.47 2.08
C VAL A 107 6.85 -4.48 1.32
N ASN A 108 6.91 -3.76 0.22
CA ASN A 108 8.12 -3.50 -0.53
C ASN A 108 8.75 -2.18 -0.09
N LEU A 109 10.05 -2.18 0.11
CA LEU A 109 10.86 -1.00 0.41
C LEU A 109 11.81 -0.76 -0.74
N ASP A 110 11.58 0.33 -1.44
CA ASP A 110 12.38 0.68 -2.61
C ASP A 110 12.64 2.18 -2.63
N MET A 111 13.93 2.58 -2.56
CA MET A 111 14.31 3.99 -2.52
C MET A 111 13.75 4.73 -1.29
N VAL A 112 14.06 4.27 -0.09
CA VAL A 112 13.45 4.79 1.15
C VAL A 112 14.34 5.76 1.94
N GLY A 113 15.51 6.11 1.42
CA GLY A 113 16.54 6.82 2.16
C GLY A 113 16.82 8.25 1.74
N LEU A 114 16.25 8.76 0.65
CA LEU A 114 16.60 10.04 0.06
C LEU A 114 16.42 11.22 1.05
N TRP A 115 17.33 12.20 0.96
CA TRP A 115 17.21 13.45 1.70
C TRP A 115 16.14 14.35 1.06
N LEU A 116 14.90 14.21 1.51
CA LEU A 116 13.72 14.73 0.84
C LEU A 116 13.76 16.23 0.55
N SER A 117 14.15 17.06 1.53
CA SER A 117 14.19 18.52 1.36
C SER A 117 15.27 19.00 0.41
N LYS A 118 16.38 18.28 0.27
CA LYS A 118 17.44 18.64 -0.66
C LYS A 118 17.07 18.39 -2.11
N ASP A 119 16.25 17.37 -2.36
CA ASP A 119 15.86 16.97 -3.71
C ASP A 119 14.44 17.42 -4.10
N GLY A 120 13.70 18.00 -3.15
CA GLY A 120 12.29 18.37 -3.37
C GLY A 120 11.36 17.17 -3.45
N SER A 121 11.70 16.08 -2.79
CA SER A 121 11.02 14.79 -2.83
C SER A 121 10.01 14.62 -1.70
N MET A 122 9.18 13.58 -1.82
CA MET A 122 8.26 13.12 -0.79
C MET A 122 8.48 11.63 -0.52
N TYR A 123 8.21 11.21 0.71
CA TYR A 123 8.09 9.79 1.05
C TYR A 123 6.71 9.30 0.67
N CYS A 124 6.63 8.40 -0.28
CA CYS A 124 5.39 7.95 -0.88
C CYS A 124 5.00 6.57 -0.36
N GLY A 125 3.75 6.43 0.07
CA GLY A 125 3.12 5.14 0.33
C GLY A 125 2.12 4.85 -0.77
N HIS A 126 2.37 3.79 -1.57
CA HIS A 126 1.44 3.37 -2.61
C HIS A 126 0.62 2.18 -2.13
N ARG A 127 -0.66 2.22 -2.45
CA ARG A 127 -1.62 1.16 -2.12
C ARG A 127 -1.43 -0.07 -3.01
N THR A 128 -2.00 -1.19 -2.59
CA THR A 128 -2.20 -2.36 -3.44
C THR A 128 -3.07 -2.01 -4.65
N LEU A 129 -3.11 -2.89 -5.65
CA LEU A 129 -4.04 -2.76 -6.77
C LEU A 129 -5.48 -2.53 -6.29
N PHE A 130 -6.25 -1.71 -7.00
CA PHE A 130 -7.66 -1.51 -6.71
C PHE A 130 -8.46 -2.84 -6.73
N GLY A 131 -8.05 -3.77 -7.58
CA GLY A 131 -8.63 -5.12 -7.64
C GLY A 131 -8.13 -6.09 -6.56
N ASN A 132 -7.19 -5.65 -5.69
CA ASN A 132 -6.68 -6.43 -4.56
C ASN A 132 -6.75 -5.60 -3.26
N PRO A 133 -7.96 -5.15 -2.84
CA PRO A 133 -8.14 -4.30 -1.67
C PRO A 133 -7.82 -5.04 -0.38
N HIS A 134 -7.06 -4.41 0.51
CA HIS A 134 -6.60 -5.05 1.73
C HIS A 134 -6.32 -4.05 2.86
N PHE A 135 -6.50 -4.46 4.11
CA PHE A 135 -6.29 -3.65 5.30
C PHE A 135 -4.84 -3.16 5.47
N VAL A 136 -3.86 -3.79 4.83
CA VAL A 136 -2.45 -3.35 4.87
C VAL A 136 -2.29 -1.92 4.38
N ASN A 137 -3.12 -1.48 3.43
CA ASN A 137 -3.16 -0.10 2.96
C ASN A 137 -3.46 0.87 4.10
N ASP A 138 -4.46 0.55 4.91
CA ASP A 138 -4.90 1.42 6.01
C ASP A 138 -3.89 1.42 7.16
N VAL A 139 -3.26 0.28 7.45
CA VAL A 139 -2.18 0.22 8.43
C VAL A 139 -0.99 1.08 7.98
N GLN A 140 -0.59 1.00 6.70
CA GLN A 140 0.45 1.86 6.16
C GLN A 140 0.09 3.34 6.26
N GLU A 141 -1.11 3.73 5.80
CA GLU A 141 -1.59 5.11 5.87
C GLU A 141 -1.59 5.66 7.29
N SER A 142 -2.07 4.87 8.25
CA SER A 142 -2.15 5.30 9.64
C SER A 142 -0.77 5.59 10.22
N PHE A 143 0.25 4.78 9.90
CA PHE A 143 1.62 5.06 10.34
C PHE A 143 2.26 6.23 9.60
N PHE A 144 1.96 6.46 8.33
CA PHE A 144 2.37 7.66 7.61
C PHE A 144 1.75 8.92 8.23
N HIS A 145 0.45 8.90 8.49
CA HIS A 145 -0.24 10.01 9.16
C HIS A 145 0.30 10.25 10.58
N TYR A 146 0.56 9.19 11.34
CA TYR A 146 1.16 9.29 12.65
C TYR A 146 2.54 9.93 12.58
N MET A 147 3.41 9.48 11.68
CA MET A 147 4.74 10.05 11.47
C MET A 147 4.64 11.53 11.05
N GLY A 148 3.75 11.86 10.11
CA GLY A 148 3.49 13.24 9.71
C GLY A 148 2.97 14.10 10.85
N ALA A 149 2.06 13.58 11.67
CA ALA A 149 1.50 14.33 12.81
C ALA A 149 2.54 14.63 13.90
N THR A 150 3.45 13.69 14.16
CA THR A 150 4.48 13.80 15.18
C THR A 150 5.73 14.56 14.74
N ASN A 151 5.96 14.69 13.43
CA ASN A 151 7.13 15.34 12.83
C ASN A 151 6.71 16.48 11.88
N LYS A 152 5.75 17.34 12.32
CA LYS A 152 5.20 18.44 11.49
C LYS A 152 6.14 19.64 11.30
N GLY A 153 7.08 19.84 12.19
CA GLY A 153 7.99 20.98 12.19
C GLY A 153 9.42 20.54 12.34
N PHE A 154 10.33 21.52 12.28
CA PHE A 154 11.73 21.23 12.55
C PHE A 154 11.89 20.55 13.90
N VAL A 155 12.48 19.38 13.86
CA VAL A 155 12.75 18.59 15.05
C VAL A 155 13.92 19.20 15.80
N GLY A 156 13.69 19.84 16.90
CA GLY A 156 14.75 20.49 17.69
C GLY A 156 14.31 21.79 18.36
N THR A 157 13.17 22.33 17.99
CA THR A 157 12.66 23.53 18.67
C THR A 157 12.11 23.25 20.07
N GLY A 158 12.18 22.02 20.58
CA GLY A 158 12.03 21.60 21.97
C GLY A 158 10.91 22.21 22.82
N VAL A 159 10.10 23.08 22.22
CA VAL A 159 9.09 23.84 22.93
C VAL A 159 7.87 22.95 23.15
N GLY A 160 7.83 22.47 24.36
CA GLY A 160 6.74 21.81 25.06
C GLY A 160 5.44 21.54 24.30
N ARG A 161 5.30 20.32 23.82
CA ARG A 161 3.98 19.72 23.63
C ARG A 161 3.79 18.71 24.77
N PRO A 162 2.76 18.88 25.61
CA PRO A 162 2.45 17.96 26.71
C PRO A 162 2.17 16.53 26.24
N ASP A 163 1.75 16.35 25.00
CA ASP A 163 1.37 15.11 24.33
C ASP A 163 2.57 14.47 23.61
N ALA A 164 3.76 14.76 24.05
CA ALA A 164 5.04 14.55 23.41
C ALA A 164 5.32 13.08 23.05
N LEU A 165 4.70 12.66 21.96
CA LEU A 165 5.27 11.64 21.11
C LEU A 165 6.61 12.22 20.62
N LYS A 166 7.71 11.57 21.00
CA LYS A 166 9.04 12.03 20.63
C LYS A 166 9.15 12.00 19.11
N PRO A 167 9.54 13.09 18.46
CA PRO A 167 9.76 13.07 17.02
C PRO A 167 10.89 12.11 16.69
N VAL A 168 10.76 11.43 15.55
CA VAL A 168 11.74 10.45 15.07
C VAL A 168 12.78 11.16 14.20
N TYR A 169 14.03 11.14 14.62
CA TYR A 169 15.18 11.68 13.89
C TYR A 169 16.48 10.99 14.27
N SER A 170 17.47 11.05 13.40
CA SER A 170 18.83 10.61 13.67
C SER A 170 19.70 11.79 14.13
N ALA A 171 20.68 11.51 14.99
CA ALA A 171 21.64 12.53 15.45
C ALA A 171 22.44 13.15 14.29
N THR A 172 22.71 12.37 13.25
CA THR A 172 23.48 12.77 12.06
C THR A 172 22.62 13.12 10.86
N GLY A 173 21.29 12.98 10.95
CA GLY A 173 20.35 13.26 9.86
C GLY A 173 19.70 14.63 9.96
N SER A 174 18.79 14.90 9.04
CA SER A 174 18.00 16.13 8.98
C SER A 174 17.13 16.34 10.23
N ARG A 175 16.67 17.59 10.37
CA ARG A 175 15.61 17.98 11.33
C ARG A 175 14.33 18.35 10.60
N ASP A 176 14.21 17.96 9.34
CA ASP A 176 13.11 18.33 8.48
C ASP A 176 11.77 17.74 8.96
N PRO A 177 10.67 18.40 8.65
CA PRO A 177 9.35 17.78 8.73
C PRO A 177 9.30 16.49 7.91
N PHE A 178 8.37 15.59 8.24
CA PHE A 178 8.13 14.40 7.45
C PHE A 178 7.24 14.76 6.25
N TYR A 179 7.88 14.91 5.09
CA TYR A 179 7.19 15.14 3.82
C TYR A 179 6.72 13.81 3.25
N TYR A 180 5.42 13.62 3.14
CA TYR A 180 4.87 12.35 2.65
C TYR A 180 3.63 12.53 1.78
N SER A 181 3.36 11.51 0.99
CA SER A 181 2.12 11.36 0.21
C SER A 181 1.61 9.93 0.28
N ILE A 182 0.30 9.79 0.12
CA ILE A 182 -0.35 8.49 -0.05
C ILE A 182 -1.03 8.52 -1.42
N SER A 183 -0.80 7.49 -2.21
CA SER A 183 -1.37 7.41 -3.55
C SER A 183 -1.91 6.03 -3.89
N HIS A 184 -2.61 5.96 -5.01
CA HIS A 184 -3.02 4.70 -5.60
C HIS A 184 -1.81 3.86 -5.99
N HIS A 185 -2.08 2.60 -6.32
CA HIS A 185 -1.07 1.69 -6.82
C HIS A 185 -0.32 2.31 -8.01
N TYR A 186 0.98 2.20 -7.95
CA TYR A 186 1.89 2.49 -9.04
C TYR A 186 2.83 1.29 -9.18
N GLY A 187 2.97 0.77 -10.38
CA GLY A 187 3.92 -0.30 -10.67
C GLY A 187 5.35 0.23 -10.64
N SER A 188 6.33 -0.60 -10.83
CA SER A 188 7.76 -0.29 -11.03
C SER A 188 8.73 -1.04 -10.14
N SER A 189 8.28 -1.87 -9.20
CA SER A 189 9.16 -2.60 -8.30
C SER A 189 8.55 -3.95 -7.86
N ASP A 190 9.20 -4.68 -6.99
CA ASP A 190 8.91 -6.07 -6.61
C ASP A 190 7.50 -6.31 -6.06
N HIS A 191 6.84 -5.29 -5.50
CA HIS A 191 5.46 -5.40 -5.04
C HIS A 191 4.48 -5.78 -6.17
N GLU A 192 4.83 -5.50 -7.45
CA GLU A 192 4.03 -5.94 -8.59
C GLU A 192 3.94 -7.46 -8.69
N VAL A 193 5.04 -8.17 -8.39
CA VAL A 193 5.07 -9.62 -8.46
C VAL A 193 4.12 -10.25 -7.44
N PHE A 194 4.05 -9.67 -6.23
CA PHE A 194 3.11 -10.11 -5.20
C PHE A 194 1.66 -9.76 -5.52
N ASN A 195 1.42 -8.56 -6.06
CA ASN A 195 0.09 -8.11 -6.47
C ASN A 195 -0.38 -8.73 -7.80
N ASP A 196 0.47 -9.48 -8.51
CA ASP A 196 0.09 -10.15 -9.75
C ASP A 196 -1.16 -11.01 -9.54
N TRP A 197 -2.03 -11.04 -10.56
CA TRP A 197 -3.28 -11.79 -10.51
C TRP A 197 -3.10 -13.28 -10.19
N GLY A 198 -1.98 -13.86 -10.60
CA GLY A 198 -1.65 -15.26 -10.33
C GLY A 198 -1.18 -15.51 -8.89
N VAL A 199 -0.72 -14.47 -8.17
CA VAL A 199 -0.17 -14.55 -6.80
C VAL A 199 -1.16 -14.04 -5.77
N GLN A 200 -1.73 -12.87 -6.01
CA GLN A 200 -2.75 -12.22 -5.19
C GLN A 200 -2.35 -12.02 -3.71
N VAL A 201 -1.07 -11.82 -3.43
CA VAL A 201 -0.60 -11.37 -2.13
C VAL A 201 -0.64 -9.84 -2.10
N PRO A 202 -1.52 -9.21 -1.29
CA PRO A 202 -1.59 -7.76 -1.21
C PRO A 202 -0.27 -7.20 -0.71
N CYS A 203 0.42 -6.41 -1.54
CA CYS A 203 1.73 -5.83 -1.22
C CYS A 203 1.73 -4.33 -1.50
N THR A 204 2.01 -3.54 -0.47
CA THR A 204 2.23 -2.09 -0.60
C THR A 204 3.68 -1.80 -0.94
N ILE A 205 3.96 -0.57 -1.39
CA ILE A 205 5.33 -0.08 -1.55
C ILE A 205 5.50 1.24 -0.81
N GLN A 206 6.69 1.43 -0.28
CA GLN A 206 7.18 2.70 0.26
C GLN A 206 8.41 3.12 -0.54
N ASN A 207 8.39 4.34 -1.06
CA ASN A 207 9.51 4.88 -1.83
C ASN A 207 9.65 6.40 -1.63
N THR A 208 10.73 6.97 -2.17
CA THR A 208 10.94 8.43 -2.26
C THR A 208 10.82 8.85 -3.73
N TRP A 209 10.00 9.89 -4.00
CA TRP A 209 9.83 10.39 -5.37
C TRP A 209 9.44 11.88 -5.38
N PRO A 210 9.85 12.69 -6.40
CA PRO A 210 10.85 12.36 -7.41
C PRO A 210 12.24 12.17 -6.83
N ASP A 211 13.17 11.59 -7.62
CA ASP A 211 14.57 11.41 -7.25
C ASP A 211 15.47 11.83 -8.44
N SER A 212 16.21 12.92 -8.26
CA SER A 212 17.12 13.47 -9.29
C SER A 212 18.38 12.59 -9.48
N TYR A 213 18.64 11.67 -8.58
CA TYR A 213 19.79 10.76 -8.64
C TYR A 213 19.42 9.38 -9.20
N TYR A 214 18.13 9.14 -9.38
CA TYR A 214 17.58 7.87 -9.85
C TYR A 214 18.28 7.36 -11.10
N HIS A 215 18.78 6.12 -11.04
CA HIS A 215 19.48 5.43 -12.11
C HIS A 215 20.76 6.16 -12.63
N THR A 216 21.42 6.92 -11.78
CA THR A 216 22.67 7.61 -12.10
C THR A 216 23.83 7.17 -11.19
N SER A 217 25.07 7.46 -11.60
CA SER A 217 26.27 7.26 -10.77
C SER A 217 26.34 8.20 -9.55
N MET A 218 25.38 9.13 -9.42
CA MET A 218 25.28 10.07 -8.32
C MET A 218 24.39 9.56 -7.18
N ASP A 219 23.74 8.42 -7.34
CA ASP A 219 23.03 7.75 -6.25
C ASP A 219 24.03 7.12 -5.28
N ARG A 220 24.48 7.96 -4.35
CA ARG A 220 25.56 7.68 -3.39
C ARG A 220 25.06 7.85 -1.96
N PRO A 221 25.77 7.32 -0.94
CA PRO A 221 25.38 7.46 0.46
C PRO A 221 25.10 8.90 0.91
N GLU A 222 25.76 9.90 0.30
CA GLU A 222 25.63 11.30 0.64
C GLU A 222 24.26 11.91 0.27
N VAL A 223 23.51 11.25 -0.61
CA VAL A 223 22.14 11.68 -0.95
C VAL A 223 21.10 11.12 0.02
N CYS A 224 21.49 10.15 0.84
CA CYS A 224 20.62 9.56 1.86
C CYS A 224 20.62 10.38 3.15
N ASP A 225 19.45 10.46 3.78
CA ASP A 225 19.24 11.11 5.08
C ASP A 225 19.08 10.05 6.18
N PRO A 226 19.97 9.97 7.17
CA PRO A 226 19.82 9.07 8.30
C PRO A 226 18.50 9.24 9.07
N THR A 227 17.91 10.44 9.07
CA THR A 227 16.58 10.67 9.68
C THR A 227 15.48 10.00 8.86
N GLN A 228 15.53 10.10 7.53
CA GLN A 228 14.56 9.46 6.66
C GLN A 228 14.64 7.92 6.76
N LEU A 229 15.86 7.36 6.75
CA LEU A 229 16.08 5.92 6.98
C LEU A 229 15.52 5.47 8.32
N HIS A 230 15.75 6.25 9.40
CA HIS A 230 15.19 5.94 10.73
C HIS A 230 13.66 5.97 10.74
N ARG A 231 13.03 6.97 10.10
CA ARG A 231 11.57 7.06 9.98
C ARG A 231 10.99 5.88 9.20
N SER A 232 11.62 5.50 8.10
CA SER A 232 11.25 4.31 7.31
C SER A 232 11.32 3.04 8.16
N ALA A 233 12.41 2.86 8.92
CA ALA A 233 12.57 1.71 9.81
C ALA A 233 11.50 1.67 10.89
N VAL A 234 11.17 2.81 11.52
CA VAL A 234 10.12 2.88 12.55
C VAL A 234 8.74 2.55 11.96
N ILE A 235 8.40 3.10 10.80
CA ILE A 235 7.13 2.80 10.12
C ILE A 235 7.04 1.29 9.83
N CYS A 236 8.08 0.70 9.24
CA CYS A 236 8.11 -0.71 8.88
C CYS A 236 8.05 -1.62 10.11
N ALA A 237 8.82 -1.33 11.17
CA ALA A 237 8.80 -2.09 12.41
C ALA A 237 7.42 -2.04 13.08
N ALA A 238 6.79 -0.86 13.10
CA ALA A 238 5.45 -0.68 13.65
C ALA A 238 4.39 -1.43 12.84
N MET A 239 4.42 -1.36 11.51
CA MET A 239 3.55 -2.14 10.64
C MET A 239 3.72 -3.64 10.87
N ALA A 240 4.98 -4.11 10.86
CA ALA A 240 5.33 -5.51 11.06
C ALA A 240 4.77 -6.04 12.38
N TYR A 241 5.05 -5.34 13.47
CA TYR A 241 4.63 -5.80 14.80
C TYR A 241 3.11 -5.70 14.98
N THR A 242 2.46 -4.63 14.50
CA THR A 242 1.01 -4.46 14.59
C THR A 242 0.28 -5.60 13.90
N ILE A 243 0.66 -5.97 12.68
CA ILE A 243 -0.01 -7.01 11.91
C ILE A 243 0.37 -8.41 12.46
N ALA A 244 1.66 -8.65 12.69
CA ALA A 244 2.12 -9.97 13.12
C ALA A 244 1.67 -10.34 14.53
N ASN A 245 1.51 -9.38 15.43
CA ASN A 245 1.06 -9.60 16.80
C ASN A 245 -0.45 -9.45 17.02
N ALA A 246 -1.24 -9.12 15.97
CA ALA A 246 -2.67 -8.90 16.10
C ALA A 246 -3.37 -10.12 16.69
N ASP A 247 -3.93 -9.96 17.90
CA ASP A 247 -4.92 -10.81 18.52
C ASP A 247 -6.35 -10.30 18.16
N GLU A 248 -7.37 -10.80 18.82
CA GLU A 248 -8.74 -10.35 18.57
C GLU A 248 -8.91 -8.84 18.80
N LYS A 249 -8.35 -8.31 19.88
CA LYS A 249 -8.40 -6.86 20.18
C LYS A 249 -7.64 -6.05 19.12
N GLY A 250 -6.47 -6.52 18.70
CA GLY A 250 -5.68 -5.92 17.64
C GLY A 250 -6.41 -5.92 16.30
N ALA A 251 -7.05 -7.03 15.95
CA ALA A 251 -7.85 -7.14 14.72
C ALA A 251 -9.09 -6.21 14.75
N ILE A 252 -9.77 -6.08 15.89
CA ILE A 252 -10.87 -5.13 16.09
C ILE A 252 -10.36 -3.69 15.92
N SER A 253 -9.19 -3.35 16.47
CA SER A 253 -8.58 -2.03 16.30
C SER A 253 -8.27 -1.73 14.85
N ILE A 254 -7.68 -2.68 14.12
CA ILE A 254 -7.41 -2.55 12.68
C ILE A 254 -8.73 -2.38 11.91
N ALA A 255 -9.78 -3.15 12.20
CA ALA A 255 -11.09 -3.00 11.55
C ALA A 255 -11.69 -1.61 11.78
N SER A 256 -11.56 -1.06 12.99
CA SER A 256 -12.02 0.29 13.33
C SER A 256 -11.29 1.36 12.50
N GLU A 257 -9.98 1.23 12.36
CA GLU A 257 -9.13 2.14 11.58
C GLU A 257 -9.48 2.06 10.09
N VAL A 258 -9.62 0.85 9.54
CA VAL A 258 -10.06 0.62 8.14
C VAL A 258 -11.41 1.30 7.90
N ALA A 259 -12.40 1.11 8.76
CA ALA A 259 -13.72 1.71 8.59
C ALA A 259 -13.70 3.25 8.70
N SER A 260 -12.85 3.80 9.58
CA SER A 260 -12.65 5.24 9.70
C SER A 260 -12.05 5.83 8.42
N ASN A 261 -10.99 5.22 7.91
CA ASN A 261 -10.32 5.63 6.69
C ASN A 261 -11.21 5.44 5.45
N ALA A 262 -11.97 4.33 5.37
CA ALA A 262 -12.99 4.11 4.35
C ALA A 262 -14.00 5.26 4.30
N SER A 263 -14.50 5.69 5.47
CA SER A 263 -15.45 6.81 5.56
C SER A 263 -14.86 8.12 5.03
N LYS A 264 -13.57 8.39 5.30
CA LYS A 264 -12.85 9.56 4.76
C LYS A 264 -12.75 9.48 3.23
N ARG A 265 -12.32 8.33 2.69
CA ARG A 265 -12.17 8.15 1.24
C ARG A 265 -13.49 8.28 0.49
N MET A 266 -14.57 7.70 1.03
CA MET A 266 -15.92 7.84 0.48
C MET A 266 -16.37 9.32 0.47
N SER A 267 -16.07 10.08 1.52
CA SER A 267 -16.41 11.52 1.59
C SER A 267 -15.59 12.35 0.59
N VAL A 268 -14.30 12.04 0.41
CA VAL A 268 -13.46 12.70 -0.61
C VAL A 268 -14.00 12.40 -2.00
N ARG A 269 -14.38 11.16 -2.29
CA ARG A 269 -15.00 10.80 -3.57
C ARG A 269 -16.30 11.57 -3.82
N LEU A 270 -17.17 11.69 -2.80
CA LEU A 270 -18.38 12.51 -2.90
C LEU A 270 -18.06 13.96 -3.27
N ALA A 271 -17.08 14.57 -2.62
CA ALA A 271 -16.69 15.95 -2.92
C ALA A 271 -16.23 16.12 -4.39
N ASP A 272 -15.46 15.17 -4.90
CA ASP A 272 -15.05 15.14 -6.31
C ASP A 272 -16.26 14.99 -7.26
N ASP A 273 -17.18 14.09 -6.92
CA ASP A 273 -18.39 13.83 -7.71
C ASP A 273 -19.29 15.07 -7.77
N LEU A 274 -19.50 15.74 -6.64
CA LEU A 274 -20.26 17.00 -6.58
C LEU A 274 -19.56 18.13 -7.34
N SER A 275 -18.22 18.21 -7.27
CA SER A 275 -17.44 19.17 -8.05
C SER A 275 -17.59 18.92 -9.55
N ASN A 276 -17.58 17.67 -9.99
CA ASN A 276 -17.77 17.30 -11.40
C ASN A 276 -19.19 17.62 -11.88
N LEU A 277 -20.21 17.39 -11.05
CA LEU A 277 -21.59 17.79 -11.36
C LEU A 277 -21.73 19.31 -11.52
N ASN A 278 -21.08 20.09 -10.64
CA ASN A 278 -21.12 21.55 -10.72
C ASN A 278 -20.42 22.13 -11.96
N LYS A 279 -19.45 21.41 -12.52
CA LYS A 279 -18.71 21.76 -13.75
C LYS A 279 -19.36 21.27 -15.02
N ALA A 280 -20.43 20.48 -14.90
CA ALA A 280 -21.10 19.87 -16.06
C ALA A 280 -21.81 20.92 -16.93
N THR A 281 -21.89 20.67 -18.22
CA THR A 281 -22.78 21.39 -19.16
C THR A 281 -24.10 20.65 -19.30
N ALA A 282 -25.08 21.28 -19.94
CA ALA A 282 -26.39 20.61 -20.24
C ALA A 282 -26.20 19.25 -20.94
N GLU A 283 -25.22 19.16 -21.87
CA GLU A 283 -24.93 17.94 -22.63
C GLU A 283 -24.26 16.86 -21.79
N THR A 284 -23.41 17.24 -20.83
CA THR A 284 -22.60 16.27 -20.03
C THR A 284 -23.24 15.92 -18.70
N PHE A 285 -24.26 16.66 -18.27
CA PHE A 285 -24.85 16.57 -16.93
C PHE A 285 -25.36 15.18 -16.58
N ALA A 286 -26.15 14.57 -17.47
CA ALA A 286 -26.68 13.22 -17.22
C ALA A 286 -25.59 12.15 -17.14
N ALA A 287 -24.49 12.30 -17.89
CA ALA A 287 -23.33 11.42 -17.84
C ALA A 287 -22.56 11.58 -16.52
N GLN A 288 -22.35 12.82 -16.06
CA GLN A 288 -21.68 13.08 -14.78
C GLN A 288 -22.52 12.60 -13.58
N TYR A 289 -23.86 12.79 -13.62
CA TYR A 289 -24.75 12.24 -12.61
C TYR A 289 -24.63 10.71 -12.52
N LYS A 290 -24.71 10.02 -13.66
CA LYS A 290 -24.53 8.56 -13.71
C LYS A 290 -23.16 8.13 -13.21
N ARG A 291 -22.12 8.85 -13.59
CA ARG A 291 -20.74 8.60 -13.15
C ARG A 291 -20.61 8.69 -11.64
N ALA A 292 -21.17 9.73 -11.02
CA ALA A 292 -21.12 9.94 -9.57
C ALA A 292 -21.70 8.74 -8.79
N HIS A 293 -22.86 8.21 -9.22
CA HIS A 293 -23.43 7.01 -8.60
C HIS A 293 -22.54 5.77 -8.76
N PHE A 294 -21.97 5.55 -9.95
CA PHE A 294 -21.07 4.43 -10.18
C PHE A 294 -19.79 4.53 -9.35
N ASP A 295 -19.24 5.72 -9.21
CA ASP A 295 -18.05 5.95 -8.42
C ASP A 295 -18.32 5.66 -6.94
N GLN A 296 -19.50 6.04 -6.39
CA GLN A 296 -19.90 5.69 -5.02
C GLN A 296 -20.07 4.17 -4.83
N ASP A 297 -20.68 3.48 -5.79
CA ASP A 297 -20.85 2.02 -5.73
C ASP A 297 -19.50 1.29 -5.80
N ALA A 298 -18.60 1.75 -6.68
CA ALA A 298 -17.26 1.17 -6.83
C ALA A 298 -16.41 1.35 -5.57
N VAL A 299 -16.43 2.55 -4.97
CA VAL A 299 -15.70 2.83 -3.72
C VAL A 299 -16.29 2.01 -2.58
N LEU A 300 -17.62 1.97 -2.41
CA LEU A 300 -18.24 1.14 -1.38
C LEU A 300 -17.84 -0.34 -1.52
N SER A 301 -17.86 -0.87 -2.75
CA SER A 301 -17.48 -2.27 -3.01
C SER A 301 -16.03 -2.53 -2.60
N ASN A 302 -15.11 -1.64 -2.94
CA ASN A 302 -13.70 -1.74 -2.58
C ASN A 302 -13.48 -1.64 -1.07
N GLU A 303 -14.14 -0.68 -0.41
CA GLU A 303 -14.01 -0.49 1.05
C GLU A 303 -14.60 -1.68 1.85
N LYS A 304 -15.69 -2.27 1.37
CA LYS A 304 -16.23 -3.51 1.97
C LYS A 304 -15.25 -4.67 1.84
N ALA A 305 -14.61 -4.83 0.70
CA ALA A 305 -13.60 -5.86 0.48
C ALA A 305 -12.36 -5.62 1.37
N THR A 306 -11.89 -4.36 1.46
CA THR A 306 -10.82 -3.95 2.35
C THR A 306 -11.14 -4.30 3.82
N LEU A 307 -12.34 -3.96 4.28
CA LEU A 307 -12.76 -4.25 5.65
C LEU A 307 -12.87 -5.77 5.91
N ASN A 308 -13.42 -6.52 4.96
CA ASN A 308 -13.51 -7.98 5.07
C ASN A 308 -12.15 -8.67 5.12
N SER A 309 -11.10 -8.08 4.51
CA SER A 309 -9.76 -8.66 4.56
C SER A 309 -9.19 -8.77 5.99
N VAL A 310 -9.69 -7.95 6.93
CA VAL A 310 -9.30 -7.99 8.35
C VAL A 310 -9.67 -9.34 9.00
N LEU A 311 -10.72 -10.00 8.53
CA LEU A 311 -11.14 -11.31 9.05
C LEU A 311 -10.05 -12.38 8.93
N ARG A 312 -9.12 -12.21 7.97
CA ARG A 312 -7.98 -13.12 7.83
C ARG A 312 -7.03 -13.11 9.04
N LEU A 313 -7.03 -12.03 9.83
CA LEU A 313 -6.24 -11.98 11.08
C LEU A 313 -6.76 -12.96 12.14
N MET A 314 -8.08 -13.13 12.24
CA MET A 314 -8.74 -14.00 13.24
C MET A 314 -9.99 -14.65 12.63
N PRO A 315 -9.83 -15.61 11.68
CA PRO A 315 -10.94 -16.12 10.87
C PRO A 315 -12.03 -16.83 11.68
N ASN A 316 -11.69 -17.35 12.87
CA ASN A 316 -12.61 -18.07 13.73
C ASN A 316 -13.22 -17.20 14.86
N SER A 317 -12.94 -15.89 14.89
CA SER A 317 -13.51 -14.98 15.89
C SER A 317 -14.92 -14.53 15.48
N ALA A 318 -15.94 -15.05 16.11
CA ALA A 318 -17.32 -14.61 15.91
C ALA A 318 -17.52 -13.13 16.31
N ASN A 319 -16.81 -12.65 17.33
CA ASN A 319 -16.86 -11.26 17.74
C ASN A 319 -16.34 -10.31 16.66
N LEU A 320 -15.17 -10.63 16.06
CA LEU A 320 -14.63 -9.85 14.94
C LEU A 320 -15.56 -9.91 13.71
N GLN A 321 -16.10 -11.07 13.38
CA GLN A 321 -17.04 -11.22 12.26
C GLN A 321 -18.29 -10.35 12.44
N ASN A 322 -18.89 -10.36 13.62
CA ASN A 322 -20.04 -9.52 13.95
C ASN A 322 -19.70 -8.02 13.88
N TYR A 323 -18.52 -7.65 14.38
CA TYR A 323 -18.06 -6.26 14.33
C TYR A 323 -17.82 -5.77 12.92
N VAL A 324 -17.13 -6.55 12.08
CA VAL A 324 -16.91 -6.24 10.65
C VAL A 324 -18.24 -6.14 9.90
N ALA A 325 -19.21 -6.99 10.21
CA ALA A 325 -20.55 -6.91 9.63
C ALA A 325 -21.26 -5.59 10.01
N ALA A 326 -21.19 -5.18 11.27
CA ALA A 326 -21.76 -3.91 11.74
C ALA A 326 -21.09 -2.69 11.07
N LEU A 327 -19.77 -2.69 10.95
CA LEU A 327 -19.03 -1.63 10.25
C LEU A 327 -19.39 -1.59 8.76
N THR A 328 -19.55 -2.76 8.13
CA THR A 328 -19.97 -2.87 6.72
C THR A 328 -21.36 -2.26 6.50
N ALA A 329 -22.31 -2.53 7.40
CA ALA A 329 -23.65 -1.93 7.37
C ALA A 329 -23.58 -0.40 7.50
N SER A 330 -22.74 0.12 8.40
CA SER A 330 -22.52 1.56 8.54
C SER A 330 -21.95 2.21 7.27
N LEU A 331 -21.02 1.56 6.57
CA LEU A 331 -20.51 2.07 5.28
C LEU A 331 -21.60 2.08 4.19
N GLN A 332 -22.49 1.06 4.17
CA GLN A 332 -23.63 1.02 3.25
C GLN A 332 -24.62 2.15 3.50
N GLU A 333 -24.92 2.45 4.76
CA GLU A 333 -25.79 3.57 5.14
C GLU A 333 -25.20 4.91 4.71
N LYS A 334 -23.87 5.11 4.87
CA LYS A 334 -23.18 6.31 4.40
C LYS A 334 -23.26 6.46 2.87
N SER A 335 -23.01 5.38 2.13
CA SER A 335 -23.13 5.39 0.66
C SER A 335 -24.54 5.74 0.21
N ALA A 336 -25.55 5.19 0.88
CA ALA A 336 -26.95 5.53 0.59
C ALA A 336 -27.25 7.02 0.89
N ALA A 337 -26.67 7.60 1.94
CA ALA A 337 -26.80 9.03 2.23
C ALA A 337 -26.11 9.87 1.15
N PHE A 338 -24.90 9.52 0.73
CA PHE A 338 -24.14 10.22 -0.32
C PHE A 338 -24.84 10.18 -1.68
N ASN A 339 -25.46 9.06 -2.02
CA ASN A 339 -26.29 8.97 -3.23
C ASN A 339 -27.48 9.94 -3.18
N LYS A 340 -28.12 10.14 -2.01
CA LYS A 340 -29.17 11.15 -1.84
C LYS A 340 -28.64 12.59 -1.96
N GLU A 341 -27.41 12.85 -1.51
CA GLU A 341 -26.76 14.16 -1.68
C GLU A 341 -26.48 14.45 -3.16
N ILE A 342 -26.01 13.45 -3.92
CA ILE A 342 -25.84 13.56 -5.38
C ILE A 342 -27.19 13.86 -6.07
N ASP A 343 -28.27 13.17 -5.69
CA ASP A 343 -29.61 13.42 -6.21
C ASP A 343 -30.11 14.85 -5.90
N ALA A 344 -29.87 15.31 -4.68
CA ALA A 344 -30.24 16.66 -4.27
C ALA A 344 -29.45 17.74 -5.03
N ALA A 345 -28.13 17.54 -5.19
CA ALA A 345 -27.29 18.44 -5.96
C ALA A 345 -27.73 18.48 -7.44
N ALA A 346 -28.02 17.32 -8.04
CA ALA A 346 -28.49 17.25 -9.42
C ALA A 346 -29.81 18.03 -9.61
N LYS A 347 -30.76 17.93 -8.67
CA LYS A 347 -32.02 18.69 -8.69
C LYS A 347 -31.80 20.19 -8.57
N ALA A 348 -30.82 20.62 -7.78
CA ALA A 348 -30.50 22.05 -7.60
C ALA A 348 -29.78 22.63 -8.82
N ILE A 349 -28.90 21.86 -9.49
CA ILE A 349 -28.07 22.34 -10.61
C ILE A 349 -28.85 22.36 -11.93
N ALA A 350 -29.71 21.38 -12.18
CA ALA A 350 -30.40 21.20 -13.47
C ALA A 350 -31.11 22.45 -14.03
N PRO A 351 -31.85 23.26 -13.22
CA PRO A 351 -32.50 24.47 -13.73
C PRO A 351 -31.51 25.52 -14.23
N ALA A 352 -30.36 25.68 -13.59
CA ALA A 352 -29.32 26.62 -14.02
C ALA A 352 -28.67 26.22 -15.34
N LEU A 353 -28.71 24.93 -15.69
CA LEU A 353 -28.23 24.41 -16.97
C LEU A 353 -29.34 24.36 -18.07
N GLY A 354 -30.57 24.80 -17.76
CA GLY A 354 -31.71 24.68 -18.67
C GLY A 354 -32.13 23.24 -19.00
N THR A 355 -31.85 22.30 -18.08
CA THR A 355 -32.15 20.88 -18.25
C THR A 355 -32.99 20.33 -17.09
N VAL A 356 -33.31 19.05 -17.12
CA VAL A 356 -34.07 18.35 -16.08
C VAL A 356 -33.17 17.37 -15.35
N ALA A 357 -33.25 17.35 -14.01
CA ALA A 357 -32.52 16.38 -13.23
C ALA A 357 -32.89 14.94 -13.59
N PRO A 358 -31.91 14.03 -13.76
CA PRO A 358 -32.20 12.63 -13.98
C PRO A 358 -33.02 12.05 -12.81
N LYS A 359 -33.98 11.15 -13.13
CA LYS A 359 -34.77 10.47 -12.09
C LYS A 359 -34.09 9.24 -11.48
N GLY A 360 -32.91 8.92 -11.95
CA GLY A 360 -32.08 7.77 -11.52
C GLY A 360 -31.09 7.38 -12.61
N VAL A 361 -30.26 6.40 -12.30
CA VAL A 361 -29.25 5.87 -13.22
C VAL A 361 -29.94 4.99 -14.29
N VAL A 362 -29.79 5.37 -15.54
CA VAL A 362 -30.29 4.60 -16.70
C VAL A 362 -29.13 4.05 -17.50
N LEU A 363 -29.02 2.72 -17.59
CA LEU A 363 -28.01 2.05 -18.40
C LEU A 363 -28.43 2.06 -19.89
N THR A 364 -27.48 2.38 -20.75
CA THR A 364 -27.60 2.17 -22.19
C THR A 364 -27.62 0.66 -22.51
N ASP A 365 -28.04 0.28 -23.70
CA ASP A 365 -28.03 -1.14 -24.11
C ASP A 365 -26.60 -1.71 -24.21
N ALA A 366 -25.61 -0.88 -24.55
CA ALA A 366 -24.23 -1.26 -24.53
C ALA A 366 -23.77 -1.55 -23.10
N GLU A 367 -24.11 -0.69 -22.13
CA GLU A 367 -23.78 -0.89 -20.70
C GLU A 367 -24.47 -2.12 -20.11
N LYS A 368 -25.75 -2.35 -20.47
CA LYS A 368 -26.47 -3.58 -20.08
C LYS A 368 -25.83 -4.85 -20.63
N LYS A 369 -25.25 -4.80 -21.84
CA LYS A 369 -24.48 -5.91 -22.42
C LYS A 369 -23.16 -6.06 -21.70
N ALA A 370 -22.43 -4.96 -21.49
CA ALA A 370 -21.14 -4.96 -20.78
C ALA A 370 -21.26 -5.50 -19.35
N ALA A 371 -22.34 -5.16 -18.63
CA ALA A 371 -22.61 -5.66 -17.27
C ALA A 371 -22.79 -7.19 -17.18
N LYS A 372 -22.95 -7.88 -18.31
CA LYS A 372 -23.05 -9.34 -18.38
C LYS A 372 -21.72 -10.01 -18.75
N ILE A 373 -20.67 -9.22 -18.99
CA ILE A 373 -19.35 -9.73 -19.38
C ILE A 373 -18.52 -9.91 -18.11
N TYR A 374 -18.19 -11.14 -17.80
CA TYR A 374 -17.31 -11.48 -16.68
C TYR A 374 -15.98 -11.99 -17.25
N PRO A 375 -14.87 -11.27 -17.04
CA PRO A 375 -13.56 -11.79 -17.44
C PRO A 375 -13.25 -13.09 -16.70
N ARG A 376 -12.68 -14.06 -17.42
CA ARG A 376 -12.26 -15.36 -16.87
C ARG A 376 -10.84 -15.63 -17.28
N THR A 377 -10.04 -16.13 -16.36
CA THR A 377 -8.71 -16.64 -16.65
C THR A 377 -8.82 -17.84 -17.60
N THR A 378 -8.07 -17.82 -18.69
CA THR A 378 -8.03 -18.96 -19.63
C THR A 378 -7.40 -20.20 -18.98
N ALA A 379 -7.72 -21.40 -19.48
CA ALA A 379 -7.12 -22.64 -19.01
C ALA A 379 -5.58 -22.57 -19.09
N LYS A 380 -5.05 -22.08 -20.21
CA LYS A 380 -3.60 -21.94 -20.44
C LYS A 380 -2.92 -21.08 -19.35
N VAL A 381 -3.54 -19.96 -18.94
CA VAL A 381 -3.00 -19.11 -17.87
C VAL A 381 -3.11 -19.78 -16.50
N LYS A 382 -4.19 -20.51 -16.25
CA LYS A 382 -4.34 -21.29 -15.02
C LYS A 382 -3.29 -22.39 -14.89
N GLU A 383 -2.99 -23.09 -15.98
CA GLU A 383 -1.99 -24.17 -16.02
C GLU A 383 -0.56 -23.65 -15.92
N ALA A 384 -0.28 -22.50 -16.54
CA ALA A 384 1.06 -21.91 -16.56
C ALA A 384 1.48 -21.28 -15.21
N GLY A 385 0.52 -20.97 -14.34
CA GLY A 385 0.79 -20.40 -13.02
C GLY A 385 1.37 -18.98 -13.06
N TYR A 386 2.05 -18.60 -11.99
CA TYR A 386 2.60 -17.26 -11.79
C TYR A 386 3.67 -16.90 -12.84
N GLY A 387 3.75 -15.65 -13.20
CA GLY A 387 4.78 -15.12 -14.10
C GLY A 387 4.46 -15.21 -15.59
N VAL A 388 3.53 -16.05 -16.02
CA VAL A 388 3.10 -16.13 -17.44
C VAL A 388 2.33 -14.88 -17.85
N MET A 389 1.57 -14.30 -16.95
CA MET A 389 0.80 -13.07 -17.20
C MET A 389 1.71 -11.91 -17.59
N ARG A 390 2.83 -11.76 -16.91
CA ARG A 390 3.83 -10.71 -17.20
C ARG A 390 4.52 -10.89 -18.55
N THR A 391 4.68 -12.12 -19.00
CA THR A 391 5.29 -12.43 -20.30
C THR A 391 4.30 -12.20 -21.45
N ILE A 392 3.00 -12.33 -21.21
CA ILE A 392 1.94 -12.13 -22.22
C ILE A 392 1.62 -10.62 -22.39
N SER A 393 1.86 -9.79 -21.37
CA SER A 393 1.60 -8.35 -21.42
C SER A 393 2.75 -7.55 -22.07
N ARG A 394 3.82 -8.17 -22.49
CA ARG A 394 4.93 -7.61 -23.26
C ARG A 394 4.86 -8.11 -24.69
#